data_04920a4b7cd45e12274891aa160d489a
#
_entry.id   04920a4b7cd45e12274891aa160d489a
#
_cell.length_a   1.000
_cell.length_b   1.000
_cell.length_c   1.000
_cell.angle_alpha   90.00
_cell.angle_beta   90.00
_cell.angle_gamma   90.00
#
_symmetry.space_group_name_H-M   'P 1'
#
loop_
_entity.id
_entity.type
_entity.pdbx_description
1 polymer ?
#
loop_
_entity_poly.entity_id
_entity_poly.type
_entity_poly.pdbx_seq_one_letter_code
_entity_poly.pdbx_strand_id
1 'polypeptide(L)'
;MNRKITFIRVCYWVCAIFELLAVIPMLSPKLFGVIMGIRDFNPGYDYRYAMGVAASFALGWVLLLFWAARKPAERKGVLLLTIVPVFTGNMLSGIYAVSSGLLKAATVFPSLVMQVLIIVAFGLGYFYAGKLEK
;
A
#
# COMPACT_ATOMS: atom_id res chain seq x y z
N MET A 1 10.16 27.06 -1.34
CA MET A 1 10.10 25.58 -1.14
C MET A 1 10.06 24.92 -2.51
N ASN A 2 10.95 23.95 -2.79
CA ASN A 2 11.02 23.32 -4.12
C ASN A 2 9.76 22.45 -4.35
N ARG A 3 8.96 22.78 -5.39
CA ARG A 3 7.70 22.09 -5.72
C ARG A 3 7.88 20.57 -5.85
N LYS A 4 9.04 20.12 -6.35
CA LYS A 4 9.34 18.68 -6.48
C LYS A 4 9.50 17.99 -5.13
N ILE A 5 10.18 18.63 -4.18
CA ILE A 5 10.34 18.08 -2.81
C ILE A 5 8.99 18.00 -2.12
N THR A 6 8.15 19.03 -2.27
CA THR A 6 6.79 19.02 -1.72
C THR A 6 5.96 17.91 -2.31
N PHE A 7 5.99 17.69 -3.62
CA PHE A 7 5.28 16.61 -4.29
C PHE A 7 5.68 15.24 -3.72
N ILE A 8 6.99 14.96 -3.63
CA ILE A 8 7.48 13.67 -3.10
C ILE A 8 7.06 13.48 -1.64
N ARG A 9 7.13 14.55 -0.83
CA ARG A 9 6.67 14.50 0.56
C ARG A 9 5.18 14.19 0.67
N VAL A 10 4.35 14.80 -0.17
CA VAL A 10 2.90 14.53 -0.23
C VAL A 10 2.65 13.08 -0.63
N CYS A 11 3.38 12.53 -1.61
CA CYS A 11 3.27 11.12 -1.98
C CYS A 11 3.51 10.21 -0.77
N TYR A 12 4.57 10.43 0.01
CA TYR A 12 4.86 9.65 1.22
C TYR A 12 3.74 9.75 2.25
N TRP A 13 3.23 10.95 2.52
CA TRP A 13 2.17 11.15 3.50
C TRP A 13 0.87 10.47 3.08
N VAL A 14 0.47 10.64 1.84
CA VAL A 14 -0.74 10.03 1.29
C VAL A 14 -0.65 8.51 1.39
N CYS A 15 0.47 7.93 0.96
CA CYS A 15 0.66 6.48 1.05
C CYS A 15 0.65 5.99 2.50
N ALA A 16 1.33 6.68 3.42
CA ALA A 16 1.35 6.31 4.82
C ALA A 16 -0.05 6.31 5.46
N ILE A 17 -0.90 7.27 5.08
CA ILE A 17 -2.29 7.35 5.55
C ILE A 17 -3.10 6.17 4.98
N PHE A 18 -2.97 5.87 3.69
CA PHE A 18 -3.66 4.73 3.07
C PHE A 18 -3.23 3.39 3.68
N GLU A 19 -1.94 3.19 3.89
CA GLU A 19 -1.42 1.98 4.54
C GLU A 19 -1.91 1.86 5.99
N LEU A 20 -1.94 2.97 6.73
CA LEU A 20 -2.48 2.99 8.10
C LEU A 20 -3.97 2.61 8.13
N LEU A 21 -4.76 3.12 7.20
CA LEU A 21 -6.17 2.76 7.07
C LEU A 21 -6.36 1.29 6.68
N ALA A 22 -5.45 0.72 5.87
CA ALA A 22 -5.49 -0.67 5.47
C ALA A 22 -5.22 -1.65 6.63
N VAL A 23 -4.54 -1.21 7.69
CA VAL A 23 -4.32 -2.03 8.90
C VAL A 23 -5.63 -2.34 9.63
N ILE A 24 -6.60 -1.43 9.61
CA ILE A 24 -7.86 -1.61 10.33
C ILE A 24 -8.62 -2.87 9.91
N PRO A 25 -8.90 -3.10 8.60
CA PRO A 25 -9.54 -4.35 8.17
C PRO A 25 -8.66 -5.59 8.38
N MET A 26 -7.34 -5.48 8.38
CA MET A 26 -6.47 -6.62 8.71
C MET A 26 -6.72 -7.13 10.14
N LEU A 27 -6.97 -6.22 11.08
CA LEU A 27 -7.23 -6.56 12.48
C LEU A 27 -8.71 -6.86 12.78
N SER A 28 -9.62 -6.57 11.85
CA SER A 28 -11.06 -6.79 11.99
C SER A 28 -11.61 -7.70 10.89
N PRO A 29 -11.76 -9.01 11.13
CA PRO A 29 -12.32 -9.93 10.13
C PRO A 29 -13.70 -9.54 9.62
N LYS A 30 -14.54 -8.96 10.48
CA LYS A 30 -15.87 -8.46 10.08
C LYS A 30 -15.75 -7.35 9.02
N LEU A 31 -14.89 -6.37 9.29
CA LEU A 31 -14.67 -5.26 8.38
C LEU A 31 -14.03 -5.73 7.07
N PHE A 32 -13.06 -6.64 7.16
CA PHE A 32 -12.46 -7.25 5.99
C PHE A 32 -13.51 -7.96 5.11
N GLY A 33 -14.38 -8.77 5.72
CA GLY A 33 -15.47 -9.46 5.02
C GLY A 33 -16.41 -8.48 4.30
N VAL A 34 -16.81 -7.38 4.97
CA VAL A 34 -17.65 -6.33 4.36
C VAL A 34 -16.96 -5.69 3.15
N ILE A 35 -15.70 -5.30 3.28
CA ILE A 35 -14.92 -4.67 2.20
C ILE A 35 -14.75 -5.62 1.01
N MET A 36 -14.50 -6.91 1.29
CA MET A 36 -14.30 -7.94 0.26
C MET A 36 -15.60 -8.54 -0.27
N GLY A 37 -16.75 -8.12 0.25
CA GLY A 37 -18.06 -8.64 -0.16
C GLY A 37 -18.30 -10.09 0.21
N ILE A 38 -17.62 -10.60 1.26
CA ILE A 38 -17.75 -11.97 1.76
C ILE A 38 -18.75 -11.96 2.91
N ARG A 39 -19.90 -12.63 2.72
CA ARG A 39 -20.92 -12.76 3.77
C ARG A 39 -20.44 -13.70 4.87
N ASP A 40 -20.75 -13.37 6.12
CA ASP A 40 -20.47 -14.20 7.30
C ASP A 40 -19.01 -14.64 7.43
N PHE A 41 -18.08 -13.74 7.04
CA PHE A 41 -16.65 -14.02 7.11
C PHE A 41 -16.19 -14.22 8.57
N ASN A 42 -15.99 -15.48 8.94
CA ASN A 42 -15.50 -15.88 10.27
C ASN A 42 -14.28 -16.82 10.13
N PRO A 43 -13.09 -16.25 9.85
CA PRO A 43 -11.89 -17.03 9.62
C PRO A 43 -11.32 -17.66 10.89
N GLY A 44 -10.58 -18.77 10.72
CA GLY A 44 -9.86 -19.47 11.76
C GLY A 44 -8.69 -18.70 12.39
N TYR A 45 -8.01 -19.34 13.33
CA TYR A 45 -6.85 -18.74 14.03
C TYR A 45 -5.66 -18.49 13.13
N ASP A 46 -5.38 -19.35 12.18
CA ASP A 46 -4.35 -19.27 11.17
C ASP A 46 -4.44 -17.95 10.36
N TYR A 47 -5.65 -17.64 9.87
CA TYR A 47 -5.90 -16.37 9.19
C TYR A 47 -5.68 -15.18 10.13
N ARG A 48 -6.22 -15.23 11.35
CA ARG A 48 -6.10 -14.11 12.32
C ARG A 48 -4.66 -13.87 12.71
N TYR A 49 -3.88 -14.92 12.89
CA TYR A 49 -2.46 -14.84 13.17
C TYR A 49 -1.69 -14.22 11.99
N ALA A 50 -1.90 -14.73 10.78
CA ALA A 50 -1.27 -14.22 9.57
C ALA A 50 -1.58 -12.74 9.33
N MET A 51 -2.84 -12.32 9.53
CA MET A 51 -3.26 -10.94 9.39
C MET A 51 -2.69 -10.03 10.49
N GLY A 52 -2.54 -10.54 11.72
CA GLY A 52 -1.87 -9.83 12.80
C GLY A 52 -0.39 -9.55 12.49
N VAL A 53 0.30 -10.56 11.95
CA VAL A 53 1.70 -10.40 11.48
C VAL A 53 1.77 -9.41 10.32
N ALA A 54 0.88 -9.54 9.33
CA ALA A 54 0.80 -8.62 8.19
C ALA A 54 0.54 -7.17 8.65
N ALA A 55 -0.37 -6.97 9.59
CA ALA A 55 -0.65 -5.65 10.18
C ALA A 55 0.57 -5.05 10.88
N SER A 56 1.38 -5.86 11.57
CA SER A 56 2.61 -5.41 12.20
C SER A 56 3.65 -4.94 11.17
N PHE A 57 3.81 -5.67 10.07
CA PHE A 57 4.67 -5.24 8.96
C PHE A 57 4.15 -3.98 8.28
N ALA A 58 2.83 -3.87 8.06
CA ALA A 58 2.22 -2.68 7.48
C ALA A 58 2.45 -1.45 8.37
N LEU A 59 2.30 -1.56 9.68
CA LEU A 59 2.63 -0.48 10.62
C LEU A 59 4.12 -0.09 10.57
N GLY A 60 5.03 -1.06 10.51
CA GLY A 60 6.45 -0.81 10.31
C GLY A 60 6.71 -0.04 9.00
N TRP A 61 5.99 -0.39 7.94
CA TRP A 61 6.08 0.31 6.66
C TRP A 61 5.55 1.74 6.74
N VAL A 62 4.43 1.97 7.44
CA VAL A 62 3.90 3.33 7.72
C VAL A 62 4.95 4.20 8.41
N LEU A 63 5.62 3.68 9.43
CA LEU A 63 6.69 4.41 10.13
C LEU A 63 7.86 4.71 9.20
N LEU A 64 8.23 3.78 8.32
CA LEU A 64 9.27 3.97 7.30
C LEU A 64 8.90 5.09 6.32
N LEU A 65 7.64 5.15 5.87
CA LEU A 65 7.14 6.21 4.99
C LEU A 65 7.18 7.58 5.68
N PHE A 66 6.77 7.67 6.94
CA PHE A 66 6.88 8.92 7.72
C PHE A 66 8.34 9.35 7.93
N TRP A 67 9.21 8.40 8.19
CA TRP A 67 10.65 8.68 8.29
C TRP A 67 11.22 9.15 6.94
N ALA A 68 10.81 8.55 5.83
CA ALA A 68 11.24 8.95 4.49
C ALA A 68 10.73 10.36 4.11
N ALA A 69 9.51 10.72 4.52
CA ALA A 69 8.91 12.02 4.26
C ALA A 69 9.69 13.22 4.86
N ARG A 70 10.51 12.97 5.89
CA ARG A 70 11.35 14.04 6.50
C ARG A 70 12.46 14.51 5.56
N LYS A 71 13.05 13.56 4.79
CA LYS A 71 14.13 13.84 3.83
C LYS A 71 13.85 13.14 2.49
N PRO A 72 12.84 13.58 1.75
CA PRO A 72 12.26 12.81 0.66
C PRO A 72 13.21 12.58 -0.52
N ALA A 73 14.14 13.49 -0.80
CA ALA A 73 15.12 13.34 -1.87
C ALA A 73 16.20 12.29 -1.48
N GLU A 74 16.77 12.42 -0.28
CA GLU A 74 17.82 11.51 0.21
C GLU A 74 17.31 10.07 0.35
N ARG A 75 16.02 9.89 0.62
CA ARG A 75 15.38 8.59 0.91
C ARG A 75 14.52 8.06 -0.23
N LYS A 76 14.78 8.51 -1.46
CA LYS A 76 14.03 8.09 -2.65
C LYS A 76 13.95 6.57 -2.86
N GLY A 77 14.92 5.81 -2.33
CA GLY A 77 14.89 4.35 -2.39
C GLY A 77 13.64 3.73 -1.77
N VAL A 78 13.03 4.39 -0.76
CA VAL A 78 11.79 3.92 -0.15
C VAL A 78 10.62 3.97 -1.14
N LEU A 79 10.58 4.93 -2.08
CA LEU A 79 9.58 4.95 -3.16
C LEU A 79 9.67 3.69 -4.01
N LEU A 80 10.88 3.30 -4.40
CA LEU A 80 11.11 2.11 -5.21
C LEU A 80 10.76 0.83 -4.45
N LEU A 81 11.15 0.74 -3.18
CA LEU A 81 10.80 -0.39 -2.32
C LEU A 81 9.28 -0.48 -2.07
N THR A 82 8.57 0.63 -2.09
CA THR A 82 7.11 0.62 -1.97
C THR A 82 6.46 0.14 -3.28
N ILE A 83 6.97 0.57 -4.45
CA ILE A 83 6.46 0.12 -5.74
C ILE A 83 6.69 -1.38 -5.93
N VAL A 84 7.94 -1.83 -5.84
CA VAL A 84 8.33 -3.17 -6.31
C VAL A 84 7.77 -4.29 -5.43
N PRO A 85 8.08 -4.40 -4.12
CA PRO A 85 7.53 -5.50 -3.34
C PRO A 85 6.10 -5.25 -2.85
N VAL A 86 5.76 -4.03 -2.41
CA VAL A 86 4.48 -3.80 -1.74
C VAL A 86 3.34 -3.72 -2.75
N PHE A 87 3.35 -2.73 -3.64
CA PHE A 87 2.22 -2.56 -4.57
C PHE A 87 2.18 -3.64 -5.66
N THR A 88 3.31 -4.04 -6.21
CA THR A 88 3.33 -5.14 -7.19
C THR A 88 2.90 -6.45 -6.56
N GLY A 89 3.33 -6.76 -5.33
CA GLY A 89 2.89 -7.93 -4.59
C GLY A 89 1.39 -7.92 -4.30
N ASN A 90 0.84 -6.79 -3.87
CA ASN A 90 -0.59 -6.62 -3.65
C ASN A 90 -1.40 -6.79 -4.95
N MET A 91 -0.93 -6.23 -6.07
CA MET A 91 -1.57 -6.40 -7.38
C MET A 91 -1.60 -7.86 -7.81
N LEU A 92 -0.48 -8.57 -7.70
CA LEU A 92 -0.40 -9.99 -8.04
C LEU A 92 -1.33 -10.83 -7.16
N SER A 93 -1.40 -10.54 -5.86
CA SER A 93 -2.33 -11.20 -4.93
C SER A 93 -3.79 -10.95 -5.29
N GLY A 94 -4.13 -9.71 -5.68
CA GLY A 94 -5.48 -9.35 -6.13
C GLY A 94 -5.86 -10.06 -7.43
N ILE A 95 -4.96 -10.10 -8.41
CA ILE A 95 -5.16 -10.82 -9.68
C ILE A 95 -5.34 -12.32 -9.43
N TYR A 96 -4.50 -12.90 -8.58
CA TYR A 96 -4.62 -14.31 -8.18
C TYR A 96 -5.97 -14.61 -7.51
N ALA A 97 -6.42 -13.75 -6.59
CA ALA A 97 -7.70 -13.92 -5.91
C ALA A 97 -8.89 -13.90 -6.87
N VAL A 98 -8.83 -13.08 -7.93
CA VAL A 98 -9.87 -13.05 -8.97
C VAL A 98 -9.76 -14.27 -9.89
N SER A 99 -8.57 -14.63 -10.35
CA SER A 99 -8.36 -15.76 -11.28
C SER A 99 -8.70 -17.11 -10.65
N SER A 100 -8.50 -17.25 -9.33
CA SER A 100 -8.87 -18.45 -8.56
C SER A 100 -10.33 -18.49 -8.12
N GLY A 101 -11.12 -17.45 -8.44
CA GLY A 101 -12.53 -17.37 -8.06
C GLY A 101 -12.78 -17.06 -6.57
N LEU A 102 -11.73 -16.71 -5.81
CA LEU A 102 -11.86 -16.33 -4.39
C LEU A 102 -12.59 -15.01 -4.21
N LEU A 103 -12.36 -14.05 -5.10
CA LEU A 103 -12.97 -12.72 -5.07
C LEU A 103 -13.56 -12.35 -6.43
N LYS A 104 -14.59 -11.52 -6.39
CA LYS A 104 -15.19 -10.95 -7.61
C LYS A 104 -14.29 -9.86 -8.18
N ALA A 105 -14.12 -9.81 -9.49
CA ALA A 105 -13.34 -8.77 -10.17
C ALA A 105 -13.82 -7.34 -9.80
N ALA A 106 -15.12 -7.13 -9.69
CA ALA A 106 -15.69 -5.84 -9.30
C ALA A 106 -15.25 -5.35 -7.91
N THR A 107 -14.95 -6.27 -6.99
CA THR A 107 -14.45 -5.92 -5.64
C THR A 107 -12.99 -5.49 -5.66
N VAL A 108 -12.17 -6.14 -6.50
CA VAL A 108 -10.72 -5.92 -6.55
C VAL A 108 -10.34 -4.77 -7.50
N PHE A 109 -11.13 -4.53 -8.52
CA PHE A 109 -10.85 -3.53 -9.57
C PHE A 109 -10.56 -2.11 -9.04
N PRO A 110 -11.36 -1.53 -8.11
CA PRO A 110 -11.07 -0.18 -7.57
C PRO A 110 -9.70 -0.11 -6.88
N SER A 111 -9.33 -1.16 -6.14
CA SER A 111 -8.03 -1.26 -5.47
C SER A 111 -6.89 -1.34 -6.48
N LEU A 112 -7.04 -2.11 -7.56
CA LEU A 112 -6.03 -2.19 -8.63
C LEU A 112 -5.81 -0.85 -9.31
N VAL A 113 -6.89 -0.12 -9.63
CA VAL A 113 -6.78 1.22 -10.23
C VAL A 113 -6.02 2.17 -9.31
N MET A 114 -6.37 2.18 -8.01
CA MET A 114 -5.68 3.02 -7.03
C MET A 114 -4.19 2.67 -6.91
N GLN A 115 -3.84 1.39 -6.89
CA GLN A 115 -2.45 0.92 -6.84
C GLN A 115 -1.65 1.38 -8.07
N VAL A 116 -2.23 1.31 -9.27
CA VAL A 116 -1.60 1.82 -10.50
C VAL A 116 -1.33 3.32 -10.39
N LEU A 117 -2.29 4.11 -9.92
CA LEU A 117 -2.11 5.55 -9.74
C LEU A 117 -0.98 5.87 -8.74
N ILE A 118 -0.89 5.13 -7.65
CA ILE A 118 0.18 5.30 -6.65
C ILE A 118 1.54 4.90 -7.25
N ILE A 119 1.62 3.79 -7.99
CA ILE A 119 2.85 3.36 -8.67
C ILE A 119 3.34 4.45 -9.62
N VAL A 120 2.45 5.05 -10.42
CA VAL A 120 2.79 6.13 -11.33
C VAL A 120 3.28 7.37 -10.56
N ALA A 121 2.55 7.78 -9.51
CA ALA A 121 2.92 8.93 -8.70
C ALA A 121 4.29 8.75 -8.02
N PHE A 122 4.55 7.56 -7.47
CA PHE A 122 5.81 7.22 -6.82
C PHE A 122 6.96 7.10 -7.83
N GLY A 123 6.70 6.53 -9.01
CA GLY A 123 7.66 6.50 -10.11
C GLY A 123 8.11 7.90 -10.53
N LEU A 124 7.14 8.81 -10.73
CA LEU A 124 7.44 10.21 -11.00
C LEU A 124 8.22 10.87 -9.85
N GLY A 125 7.84 10.59 -8.60
CA GLY A 125 8.55 11.07 -7.41
C GLY A 125 10.00 10.61 -7.39
N TYR A 126 10.26 9.36 -7.70
CA TYR A 126 11.60 8.78 -7.78
C TYR A 126 12.46 9.48 -8.85
N PHE A 127 11.91 9.69 -10.05
CA PHE A 127 12.61 10.41 -11.12
C PHE A 127 12.88 11.89 -10.76
N TYR A 128 11.92 12.54 -10.10
CA TYR A 128 12.12 13.93 -9.66
C TYR A 128 13.19 14.02 -8.56
N ALA A 129 13.25 13.09 -7.64
CA ALA A 129 14.29 13.03 -6.62
C ALA A 129 15.68 12.84 -7.25
N GLY A 130 15.82 11.96 -8.24
CA GLY A 130 17.09 11.75 -8.95
C GLY A 130 17.62 12.99 -9.71
N LYS A 131 16.72 13.90 -10.11
CA LYS A 131 17.09 15.17 -10.74
C LYS A 131 17.48 16.28 -9.75
N LEU A 132 17.27 16.08 -8.47
CA LEU A 132 17.62 17.05 -7.42
C LEU A 132 19.01 16.78 -6.84
N GLU A 133 19.57 15.60 -7.09
CA GLU A 133 20.91 15.20 -6.64
C GLU A 133 22.02 15.58 -7.65
N LYS A 134 21.65 16.02 -8.84
CA LYS A 134 22.55 16.55 -9.87
C LYS A 134 22.64 18.07 -9.78
#